data_f97cc1fdf1fc55b003bda5b41a3ec904
#
_entry.id   f97cc1fdf1fc55b003bda5b41a3ec904
#
_cell.length_a   1.000
_cell.length_b   1.000
_cell.length_c   1.000
_cell.angle_alpha   90.00
_cell.angle_beta   90.00
_cell.angle_gamma   90.00
#
_symmetry.space_group_name_H-M   'P 1'
#
loop_
_entity.id
_entity.type
_entity.pdbx_description
1 polymer ?
#
loop_
_entity_poly.entity_id
_entity_poly.type
_entity_poly.pdbx_seq_one_letter_code
_entity_poly.pdbx_strand_id
1 'polypeptide(L)'
;MIYDKFSKYYDQFLDLDLYETYYKLIKKYKKKGTVIDLGTGTGILAIKLAKEDFFVTATDISTRMLEMAYNNALLAKTDVKFYVHDILESLNQPYDLLLMSSDVINYLSDESDIKKAFKNVHDAMDKHSIFIFDFLKPEYIESLVNYNEDIDLGDTFIKWNITKTEVENQVIHTLKMNDDVETHIQTTFELKKYKELLNSENIKVLKTKVLDERVILVCERKSN
;
A
#
# COMPACT_ATOMS: atom_id res chain seq x y z
N MET A 1 0.39 -11.57 13.25
CA MET A 1 0.07 -10.23 12.74
C MET A 1 0.83 -10.08 11.42
N ILE A 2 0.28 -9.40 10.41
CA ILE A 2 0.94 -9.21 9.11
C ILE A 2 2.26 -8.42 9.34
N TYR A 3 3.36 -8.87 8.73
CA TYR A 3 4.69 -8.26 8.86
C TYR A 3 5.26 -8.17 10.29
N ASP A 4 4.94 -9.13 11.17
CA ASP A 4 5.45 -9.11 12.55
C ASP A 4 6.95 -9.48 12.61
N LYS A 5 7.37 -10.46 11.84
CA LYS A 5 8.75 -10.97 11.81
C LYS A 5 9.52 -10.50 10.57
N PHE A 6 8.85 -10.52 9.41
CA PHE A 6 9.45 -10.16 8.13
C PHE A 6 9.80 -8.68 8.02
N SER A 7 9.17 -7.80 8.83
CA SER A 7 9.45 -6.35 8.82
C SER A 7 10.94 -6.00 8.89
N LYS A 8 11.75 -6.76 9.64
CA LYS A 8 13.20 -6.53 9.77
C LYS A 8 13.97 -6.65 8.46
N TYR A 9 13.45 -7.43 7.55
CA TYR A 9 14.11 -7.76 6.27
C TYR A 9 13.43 -7.07 5.09
N TYR A 10 12.25 -6.49 5.31
CA TYR A 10 11.37 -5.94 4.28
C TYR A 10 12.08 -4.97 3.34
N ASP A 11 12.91 -4.07 3.88
CA ASP A 11 13.61 -3.06 3.08
C ASP A 11 14.60 -3.63 2.06
N GLN A 12 15.03 -4.90 2.21
CA GLN A 12 15.92 -5.57 1.26
C GLN A 12 15.18 -6.03 -0.02
N PHE A 13 13.85 -6.08 0.03
CA PHE A 13 12.99 -6.53 -1.06
C PHE A 13 12.25 -5.37 -1.75
N LEU A 14 12.57 -4.11 -1.39
CA LEU A 14 11.86 -2.94 -1.92
C LEU A 14 12.30 -2.61 -3.35
N ASP A 15 11.31 -2.36 -4.20
CA ASP A 15 11.52 -1.72 -5.50
C ASP A 15 11.56 -0.18 -5.36
N LEU A 16 12.76 0.37 -5.24
CA LEU A 16 12.96 1.82 -5.11
C LEU A 16 12.51 2.61 -6.36
N ASP A 17 12.53 2.01 -7.54
CA ASP A 17 12.07 2.65 -8.79
C ASP A 17 10.55 2.81 -8.79
N LEU A 18 9.84 1.90 -8.13
CA LEU A 18 8.41 2.02 -7.90
C LEU A 18 8.09 3.24 -7.02
N TYR A 19 8.84 3.45 -5.92
CA TYR A 19 8.67 4.62 -5.05
C TYR A 19 9.00 5.93 -5.78
N GLU A 20 10.00 5.95 -6.64
CA GLU A 20 10.26 7.09 -7.54
C GLU A 20 9.11 7.34 -8.51
N THR A 21 8.48 6.28 -8.98
CA THR A 21 7.30 6.38 -9.84
C THR A 21 6.12 7.02 -9.11
N TYR A 22 5.82 6.61 -7.87
CA TYR A 22 4.80 7.26 -7.04
C TYR A 22 5.14 8.73 -6.78
N TYR A 23 6.36 9.00 -6.36
CA TYR A 23 6.79 10.37 -6.07
C TYR A 23 6.61 11.28 -7.28
N LYS A 24 7.10 10.87 -8.46
CA LYS A 24 6.93 11.64 -9.72
C LYS A 24 5.45 11.83 -10.06
N LEU A 25 4.61 10.84 -9.80
CA LEU A 25 3.17 10.92 -10.06
C LEU A 25 2.51 11.90 -9.08
N ILE A 26 2.79 11.80 -7.78
CA ILE A 26 2.31 12.70 -6.76
C ILE A 26 2.63 14.16 -7.10
N LYS A 27 3.90 14.45 -7.45
CA LYS A 27 4.36 15.83 -7.74
C LYS A 27 3.68 16.46 -8.97
N LYS A 28 3.01 15.68 -9.83
CA LYS A 28 2.18 16.23 -10.94
C LYS A 28 0.86 16.79 -10.45
N TYR A 29 0.29 16.25 -9.38
CA TYR A 29 -1.03 16.61 -8.87
C TYR A 29 -0.98 17.47 -7.61
N LYS A 30 0.01 17.23 -6.74
CA LYS A 30 0.20 17.96 -5.48
C LYS A 30 1.66 18.37 -5.32
N LYS A 31 1.86 19.60 -4.83
CA LYS A 31 3.21 20.15 -4.56
C LYS A 31 3.49 20.24 -3.07
N LYS A 32 2.45 20.37 -2.25
CA LYS A 32 2.45 20.49 -0.79
C LYS A 32 1.05 20.19 -0.25
N GLY A 33 0.90 20.09 1.04
CA GLY A 33 -0.38 19.90 1.73
C GLY A 33 -0.31 18.77 2.75
N THR A 34 -1.48 18.44 3.29
CA THR A 34 -1.66 17.33 4.23
C THR A 34 -1.73 16.01 3.50
N VAL A 35 -1.00 15.01 3.99
CA VAL A 35 -0.96 13.67 3.40
C VAL A 35 -1.35 12.64 4.45
N ILE A 36 -2.14 11.66 4.06
CA ILE A 36 -2.23 10.39 4.76
C ILE A 36 -1.68 9.28 3.88
N ASP A 37 -0.75 8.49 4.41
CA ASP A 37 -0.18 7.30 3.80
C ASP A 37 -0.70 6.07 4.53
N LEU A 38 -1.62 5.35 3.90
CA LEU A 38 -2.33 4.19 4.42
C LEU A 38 -1.56 2.92 4.05
N GLY A 39 -1.10 2.16 5.05
CA GLY A 39 -0.21 1.03 4.85
C GLY A 39 1.20 1.50 4.49
N THR A 40 1.77 2.39 5.29
CA THR A 40 3.06 3.04 5.00
C THR A 40 4.26 2.11 5.01
N GLY A 41 4.12 0.90 5.57
CA GLY A 41 5.23 -0.05 5.75
C GLY A 41 6.36 0.59 6.54
N THR A 42 7.58 0.56 6.01
CA THR A 42 8.78 1.15 6.63
C THR A 42 8.94 2.66 6.41
N GLY A 43 7.91 3.32 5.82
CA GLY A 43 7.81 4.77 5.76
C GLY A 43 8.56 5.44 4.60
N ILE A 44 9.03 4.70 3.60
CA ILE A 44 9.87 5.22 2.50
C ILE A 44 9.22 6.42 1.81
N LEU A 45 7.95 6.26 1.36
CA LEU A 45 7.24 7.32 0.64
C LEU A 45 6.87 8.48 1.57
N ALA A 46 6.38 8.16 2.78
CA ALA A 46 6.04 9.14 3.81
C ALA A 46 7.22 10.05 4.15
N ILE A 47 8.40 9.47 4.40
CA ILE A 47 9.64 10.20 4.71
C ILE A 47 10.07 11.06 3.52
N LYS A 48 9.97 10.53 2.30
CA LYS A 48 10.33 11.27 1.09
C LYS A 48 9.43 12.50 0.91
N LEU A 49 8.13 12.37 1.16
CA LEU A 49 7.18 13.47 1.07
C LEU A 49 7.39 14.49 2.20
N ALA A 50 7.68 14.05 3.42
CA ALA A 50 7.96 14.95 4.54
C ALA A 50 9.22 15.83 4.33
N LYS A 51 10.16 15.42 3.47
CA LYS A 51 11.30 16.25 3.02
C LYS A 51 10.91 17.35 2.03
N GLU A 52 9.68 17.33 1.51
CA GLU A 52 9.22 18.13 0.38
C GLU A 52 8.01 19.02 0.72
N ASP A 53 7.98 19.59 1.92
CA ASP A 53 6.93 20.49 2.40
C ASP A 53 5.52 19.87 2.51
N PHE A 54 5.41 18.53 2.64
CA PHE A 54 4.16 17.88 2.99
C PHE A 54 4.05 17.64 4.50
N PHE A 55 2.85 17.81 5.06
CA PHE A 55 2.52 17.42 6.43
C PHE A 55 2.00 15.99 6.43
N VAL A 56 2.87 15.04 6.76
CA VAL A 56 2.58 13.62 6.56
C VAL A 56 2.10 12.95 7.84
N THR A 57 0.96 12.27 7.73
CA THR A 57 0.47 11.25 8.65
C THR A 57 0.65 9.91 7.96
N ALA A 58 1.37 9.00 8.59
CA ALA A 58 1.64 7.66 8.08
C ALA A 58 1.01 6.61 9.00
N THR A 59 0.33 5.65 8.42
CA THR A 59 -0.39 4.63 9.17
C THR A 59 -0.11 3.24 8.64
N ASP A 60 -0.15 2.27 9.53
CA ASP A 60 -0.07 0.85 9.20
C ASP A 60 -0.84 0.05 10.26
N ILE A 61 -1.32 -1.13 9.91
CA ILE A 61 -1.93 -2.03 10.87
C ILE A 61 -0.87 -2.74 11.72
N SER A 62 0.35 -2.87 11.18
CA SER A 62 1.50 -3.49 11.85
C SER A 62 2.26 -2.48 12.70
N THR A 63 2.24 -2.69 14.02
CA THR A 63 3.05 -1.89 14.94
C THR A 63 4.56 -2.03 14.66
N ARG A 64 5.00 -3.20 14.16
CA ARG A 64 6.40 -3.44 13.80
C ARG A 64 6.84 -2.62 12.59
N MET A 65 5.98 -2.52 11.57
CA MET A 65 6.24 -1.63 10.44
C MET A 65 6.34 -0.18 10.90
N LEU A 66 5.45 0.27 11.79
CA LEU A 66 5.50 1.64 12.33
C LEU A 66 6.74 1.90 13.20
N GLU A 67 7.22 0.92 13.98
CA GLU A 67 8.49 1.03 14.71
C GLU A 67 9.66 1.25 13.72
N MET A 68 9.71 0.49 12.62
CA MET A 68 10.72 0.66 11.58
C MET A 68 10.58 2.04 10.89
N ALA A 69 9.38 2.42 10.50
CA ALA A 69 9.11 3.70 9.86
C ALA A 69 9.50 4.89 10.75
N TYR A 70 9.19 4.82 12.04
CA TYR A 70 9.59 5.83 13.01
C TYR A 70 11.12 5.96 13.12
N ASN A 71 11.84 4.85 13.23
CA ASN A 71 13.30 4.84 13.27
C ASN A 71 13.91 5.41 11.97
N ASN A 72 13.35 5.03 10.82
CA ASN A 72 13.77 5.57 9.52
C ASN A 72 13.54 7.08 9.42
N ALA A 73 12.41 7.59 9.93
CA ALA A 73 12.10 9.01 9.97
C ALA A 73 13.06 9.79 10.89
N LEU A 74 13.42 9.22 12.06
CA LEU A 74 14.42 9.81 12.96
C LEU A 74 15.79 9.91 12.28
N LEU A 75 16.25 8.85 11.63
CA LEU A 75 17.51 8.84 10.90
C LEU A 75 17.50 9.85 9.73
N ALA A 76 16.35 9.97 9.06
CA ALA A 76 16.15 10.92 7.97
C ALA A 76 15.93 12.37 8.44
N LYS A 77 15.77 12.60 9.76
CA LYS A 77 15.47 13.89 10.39
C LYS A 77 14.22 14.55 9.81
N THR A 78 13.16 13.74 9.65
CA THR A 78 11.86 14.19 9.13
C THR A 78 10.80 14.15 10.23
N ASP A 79 9.80 15.05 10.12
CA ASP A 79 8.64 15.10 11.00
C ASP A 79 7.47 14.38 10.32
N VAL A 80 7.24 13.13 10.69
CA VAL A 80 6.12 12.28 10.24
C VAL A 80 5.33 11.83 11.46
N LYS A 81 4.02 11.96 11.43
CA LYS A 81 3.14 11.43 12.47
C LYS A 81 2.77 9.99 12.16
N PHE A 82 2.97 9.09 13.13
CA PHE A 82 2.69 7.65 12.96
C PHE A 82 1.54 7.21 13.86
N TYR A 83 0.58 6.46 13.29
CA TYR A 83 -0.55 5.88 14.03
C TYR A 83 -0.86 4.47 13.53
N VAL A 84 -1.21 3.56 14.46
CA VAL A 84 -1.81 2.29 14.09
C VAL A 84 -3.21 2.57 13.54
N HIS A 85 -3.52 2.07 12.35
CA HIS A 85 -4.82 2.28 11.72
C HIS A 85 -5.13 1.14 10.74
N ASP A 86 -6.35 0.64 10.80
CA ASP A 86 -6.90 -0.27 9.82
C ASP A 86 -7.58 0.56 8.71
N ILE A 87 -7.26 0.29 7.45
CA ILE A 87 -7.87 0.97 6.30
C ILE A 87 -9.39 0.78 6.21
N LEU A 88 -9.93 -0.20 6.93
CA LEU A 88 -11.36 -0.43 7.08
C LEU A 88 -12.01 0.47 8.15
N GLU A 89 -11.24 1.24 8.89
CA GLU A 89 -11.74 2.24 9.84
C GLU A 89 -11.84 3.62 9.19
N SER A 90 -12.73 4.46 9.75
CA SER A 90 -12.92 5.82 9.23
C SER A 90 -11.76 6.74 9.60
N LEU A 91 -11.42 7.65 8.68
CA LEU A 91 -10.46 8.72 8.90
C LEU A 91 -11.15 9.94 9.54
N ASN A 92 -10.51 10.54 10.53
CA ASN A 92 -11.13 11.57 11.37
C ASN A 92 -11.05 13.01 10.81
N GLN A 93 -10.36 13.20 9.68
CA GLN A 93 -10.15 14.52 9.08
C GLN A 93 -9.88 14.41 7.57
N PRO A 94 -10.12 15.49 6.81
CA PRO A 94 -9.76 15.50 5.40
C PRO A 94 -8.25 15.66 5.18
N TYR A 95 -7.80 15.16 4.02
CA TYR A 95 -6.41 15.28 3.55
C TYR A 95 -6.36 15.77 2.11
N ASP A 96 -5.32 16.55 1.76
CA ASP A 96 -5.07 16.99 0.38
C ASP A 96 -4.63 15.84 -0.53
N LEU A 97 -3.91 14.87 0.04
CA LEU A 97 -3.39 13.69 -0.64
C LEU A 97 -3.62 12.45 0.22
N LEU A 98 -4.27 11.46 -0.34
CA LEU A 98 -4.44 10.15 0.27
C LEU A 98 -3.67 9.14 -0.57
N LEU A 99 -2.88 8.30 0.09
CA LEU A 99 -2.06 7.28 -0.54
C LEU A 99 -2.41 5.91 0.03
N MET A 100 -2.40 4.91 -0.84
CA MET A 100 -2.47 3.50 -0.51
C MET A 100 -1.59 2.78 -1.53
N SER A 101 -0.27 2.84 -1.29
CA SER A 101 0.75 2.44 -2.26
C SER A 101 1.37 1.09 -1.91
N SER A 102 1.96 0.42 -2.91
CA SER A 102 2.60 -0.88 -2.77
C SER A 102 1.64 -1.98 -2.35
N ASP A 103 0.60 -2.15 -3.18
CA ASP A 103 -0.39 -3.25 -3.11
C ASP A 103 -1.14 -3.42 -1.77
N VAL A 104 -1.21 -2.38 -0.95
CA VAL A 104 -1.97 -2.41 0.32
C VAL A 104 -3.41 -2.89 0.11
N ILE A 105 -4.07 -2.47 -0.98
CA ILE A 105 -5.45 -2.89 -1.29
C ILE A 105 -5.58 -4.40 -1.53
N ASN A 106 -4.50 -5.07 -1.92
CA ASN A 106 -4.49 -6.51 -2.20
C ASN A 106 -4.57 -7.38 -0.93
N TYR A 107 -4.43 -6.80 0.25
CA TYR A 107 -4.70 -7.48 1.53
C TYR A 107 -6.18 -7.56 1.87
N LEU A 108 -7.05 -6.90 1.10
CA LEU A 108 -8.51 -7.03 1.21
C LEU A 108 -9.00 -8.10 0.23
N SER A 109 -9.57 -9.17 0.78
CA SER A 109 -10.02 -10.32 -0.03
C SER A 109 -11.43 -10.16 -0.59
N ASP A 110 -12.25 -9.29 0.01
CA ASP A 110 -13.65 -9.11 -0.32
C ASP A 110 -13.94 -7.76 -0.99
N GLU A 111 -14.81 -7.76 -2.00
CA GLU A 111 -15.27 -6.53 -2.66
C GLU A 111 -15.95 -5.56 -1.67
N SER A 112 -16.64 -6.07 -0.66
CA SER A 112 -17.28 -5.26 0.38
C SER A 112 -16.25 -4.48 1.21
N ASP A 113 -15.10 -5.09 1.51
CA ASP A 113 -14.03 -4.44 2.27
C ASP A 113 -13.32 -3.41 1.40
N ILE A 114 -13.04 -3.71 0.13
CA ILE A 114 -12.50 -2.72 -0.81
C ILE A 114 -13.44 -1.52 -0.93
N LYS A 115 -14.74 -1.78 -1.07
CA LYS A 115 -15.76 -0.72 -1.13
C LYS A 115 -15.77 0.12 0.14
N LYS A 116 -15.67 -0.51 1.32
CA LYS A 116 -15.60 0.16 2.62
C LYS A 116 -14.34 1.02 2.73
N ALA A 117 -13.17 0.50 2.32
CA ALA A 117 -11.93 1.27 2.27
C ALA A 117 -12.06 2.50 1.36
N PHE A 118 -12.64 2.35 0.15
CA PHE A 118 -12.87 3.48 -0.74
C PHE A 118 -13.87 4.49 -0.18
N LYS A 119 -14.90 4.03 0.55
CA LYS A 119 -15.80 4.93 1.27
C LYS A 119 -15.06 5.75 2.32
N ASN A 120 -14.20 5.13 3.14
CA ASN A 120 -13.40 5.82 4.14
C ASN A 120 -12.47 6.86 3.50
N VAL A 121 -11.86 6.50 2.37
CA VAL A 121 -11.05 7.43 1.57
C VAL A 121 -11.92 8.59 1.07
N HIS A 122 -13.08 8.31 0.45
CA HIS A 122 -13.99 9.35 -0.05
C HIS A 122 -14.41 10.32 1.05
N ASP A 123 -14.74 9.81 2.24
CA ASP A 123 -15.20 10.63 3.37
C ASP A 123 -14.08 11.55 3.91
N ALA A 124 -12.82 11.17 3.70
CA ALA A 124 -11.63 11.99 4.02
C ALA A 124 -11.10 12.82 2.83
N MET A 125 -11.82 12.88 1.72
CA MET A 125 -11.51 13.73 0.58
C MET A 125 -12.37 15.00 0.56
N ASP A 126 -11.76 16.13 0.28
CA ASP A 126 -12.47 17.35 -0.15
C ASP A 126 -12.49 17.44 -1.69
N LYS A 127 -13.01 18.55 -2.22
CA LYS A 127 -13.14 18.77 -3.68
C LYS A 127 -11.81 18.87 -4.44
N HIS A 128 -10.71 19.05 -3.74
CA HIS A 128 -9.36 19.19 -4.33
C HIS A 128 -8.43 18.05 -3.95
N SER A 129 -8.89 17.11 -3.13
CA SER A 129 -8.10 15.98 -2.72
C SER A 129 -7.76 15.07 -3.89
N ILE A 130 -6.58 14.46 -3.81
CA ILE A 130 -6.13 13.43 -4.73
C ILE A 130 -5.93 12.13 -3.95
N PHE A 131 -6.47 11.05 -4.47
CA PHE A 131 -6.23 9.71 -3.98
C PHE A 131 -5.40 8.94 -4.99
N ILE A 132 -4.29 8.33 -4.54
CA ILE A 132 -3.43 7.50 -5.38
C ILE A 132 -3.28 6.14 -4.71
N PHE A 133 -3.59 5.10 -5.44
CA PHE A 133 -3.37 3.73 -5.00
C PHE A 133 -2.98 2.84 -6.16
N ASP A 134 -2.49 1.66 -5.85
CA ASP A 134 -2.20 0.63 -6.83
C ASP A 134 -2.71 -0.74 -6.39
N PHE A 135 -2.71 -1.64 -7.33
CA PHE A 135 -3.00 -3.06 -7.13
C PHE A 135 -2.21 -3.90 -8.11
N LEU A 136 -1.90 -5.12 -7.72
CA LEU A 136 -1.26 -6.12 -8.57
C LEU A 136 -2.26 -6.62 -9.63
N LYS A 137 -1.77 -6.82 -10.86
CA LYS A 137 -2.62 -7.34 -11.94
C LYS A 137 -2.94 -8.82 -11.70
N PRO A 138 -4.12 -9.30 -12.11
CA PRO A 138 -4.48 -10.72 -12.03
C PRO A 138 -3.43 -11.65 -12.66
N GLU A 139 -2.96 -11.30 -13.87
CA GLU A 139 -1.93 -12.08 -14.57
C GLU A 139 -0.59 -12.11 -13.83
N TYR A 140 -0.27 -11.06 -13.06
CA TYR A 140 0.93 -11.06 -12.22
C TYR A 140 0.76 -11.96 -11.00
N ILE A 141 -0.36 -11.87 -10.29
CA ILE A 141 -0.69 -12.77 -9.16
C ILE A 141 -0.64 -14.24 -9.62
N GLU A 142 -1.20 -14.56 -10.78
CA GLU A 142 -1.14 -15.93 -11.32
C GLU A 142 0.29 -16.37 -11.66
N SER A 143 1.16 -15.46 -12.10
CA SER A 143 2.57 -15.76 -12.39
C SER A 143 3.40 -16.06 -11.15
N LEU A 144 2.96 -15.60 -9.97
CA LEU A 144 3.62 -15.88 -8.70
C LEU A 144 3.36 -17.30 -8.18
N VAL A 145 2.35 -17.98 -8.72
CA VAL A 145 2.00 -19.35 -8.28
C VAL A 145 3.17 -20.29 -8.50
N ASN A 146 3.50 -21.08 -7.47
CA ASN A 146 4.65 -21.99 -7.40
C ASN A 146 6.02 -21.29 -7.31
N TYR A 147 6.05 -19.96 -7.05
CA TYR A 147 7.30 -19.33 -6.66
C TYR A 147 7.87 -20.01 -5.42
N ASN A 148 9.17 -20.29 -5.44
CA ASN A 148 9.87 -20.92 -4.35
C ASN A 148 11.31 -20.43 -4.37
N GLU A 149 11.72 -19.73 -3.34
CA GLU A 149 13.06 -19.17 -3.20
C GLU A 149 13.61 -19.39 -1.80
N ASP A 150 14.87 -19.76 -1.74
CA ASP A 150 15.67 -19.88 -0.54
C ASP A 150 16.63 -18.68 -0.51
N ILE A 151 16.45 -17.77 0.47
CA ILE A 151 17.16 -16.50 0.55
C ILE A 151 18.05 -16.53 1.79
N ASP A 152 19.36 -16.37 1.60
CA ASP A 152 20.35 -16.26 2.68
C ASP A 152 20.68 -14.78 2.91
N LEU A 153 20.30 -14.24 4.06
CA LEU A 153 20.57 -12.87 4.48
C LEU A 153 21.76 -12.79 5.46
N GLY A 154 22.49 -13.89 5.64
CA GLY A 154 23.66 -13.98 6.51
C GLY A 154 23.32 -14.28 7.98
N ASP A 155 22.43 -13.55 8.59
CA ASP A 155 21.95 -13.77 9.98
C ASP A 155 20.62 -14.55 10.03
N THR A 156 19.93 -14.64 8.89
CA THR A 156 18.64 -15.32 8.76
C THR A 156 18.51 -15.97 7.39
N PHE A 157 17.93 -17.16 7.38
CA PHE A 157 17.57 -17.87 6.16
C PHE A 157 16.05 -17.83 5.98
N ILE A 158 15.59 -17.32 4.83
CA ILE A 158 14.17 -17.21 4.51
C ILE A 158 13.83 -18.21 3.41
N LYS A 159 12.84 -19.06 3.66
CA LYS A 159 12.19 -19.85 2.62
C LYS A 159 10.87 -19.17 2.26
N TRP A 160 10.80 -18.68 1.04
CA TRP A 160 9.61 -17.99 0.54
C TRP A 160 8.89 -18.85 -0.49
N ASN A 161 7.69 -19.26 -0.17
CA ASN A 161 6.82 -20.01 -1.07
C ASN A 161 5.53 -19.25 -1.34
N ILE A 162 5.05 -19.33 -2.58
CA ILE A 162 3.76 -18.76 -2.96
C ILE A 162 2.88 -19.85 -3.56
N THR A 163 1.70 -20.04 -2.99
CA THR A 163 0.75 -21.05 -3.42
C THR A 163 -0.59 -20.43 -3.78
N LYS A 164 -1.30 -21.06 -4.74
CA LYS A 164 -2.66 -20.67 -5.10
C LYS A 164 -3.65 -21.11 -4.02
N THR A 165 -4.73 -20.36 -3.86
CA THR A 165 -5.89 -20.75 -3.05
C THR A 165 -7.03 -21.25 -3.94
N GLU A 166 -8.18 -21.59 -3.33
CA GLU A 166 -9.42 -21.91 -4.05
C GLU A 166 -10.11 -20.65 -4.60
N VAL A 167 -9.68 -19.46 -4.17
CA VAL A 167 -10.24 -18.17 -4.60
C VAL A 167 -9.49 -17.69 -5.85
N GLU A 168 -10.23 -17.23 -6.84
CA GLU A 168 -9.66 -16.69 -8.07
C GLU A 168 -8.79 -15.44 -7.78
N ASN A 169 -7.65 -15.33 -8.47
CA ASN A 169 -6.69 -14.23 -8.32
C ASN A 169 -6.22 -14.00 -6.88
N GLN A 170 -6.10 -15.08 -6.10
CA GLN A 170 -5.62 -15.05 -4.72
C GLN A 170 -4.48 -16.03 -4.53
N VAL A 171 -3.45 -15.57 -3.81
CA VAL A 171 -2.29 -16.37 -3.42
C VAL A 171 -1.99 -16.23 -1.94
N ILE A 172 -1.32 -17.25 -1.39
CA ILE A 172 -0.75 -17.23 -0.05
C ILE A 172 0.76 -17.23 -0.18
N HIS A 173 1.39 -16.18 0.36
CA HIS A 173 2.83 -16.15 0.59
C HIS A 173 3.10 -16.80 1.94
N THR A 174 4.01 -17.74 1.98
CA THR A 174 4.51 -18.38 3.20
C THR A 174 6.00 -18.11 3.33
N LEU A 175 6.38 -17.37 4.37
CA LEU A 175 7.77 -17.05 4.68
C LEU A 175 8.16 -17.82 5.95
N LYS A 176 9.14 -18.71 5.85
CA LYS A 176 9.75 -19.40 6.99
C LYS A 176 11.08 -18.74 7.28
N MET A 177 11.21 -18.19 8.47
CA MET A 177 12.42 -17.50 8.96
C MET A 177 12.89 -18.20 10.24
N ASN A 178 13.89 -19.07 10.13
CA ASN A 178 14.31 -19.97 11.22
C ASN A 178 13.13 -20.79 11.76
N ASP A 179 12.72 -20.59 13.02
CA ASP A 179 11.58 -21.27 13.65
C ASP A 179 10.24 -20.51 13.47
N ASP A 180 10.28 -19.30 12.92
CA ASP A 180 9.09 -18.47 12.69
C ASP A 180 8.48 -18.76 11.31
N VAL A 181 7.15 -18.72 11.25
CA VAL A 181 6.40 -18.79 9.98
C VAL A 181 5.44 -17.62 9.92
N GLU A 182 5.45 -16.92 8.81
CA GLU A 182 4.53 -15.82 8.54
C GLU A 182 3.80 -16.08 7.22
N THR A 183 2.51 -15.76 7.17
CA THR A 183 1.70 -15.93 5.97
C THR A 183 0.98 -14.64 5.61
N HIS A 184 0.97 -14.32 4.31
CA HIS A 184 0.27 -13.17 3.75
C HIS A 184 -0.66 -13.65 2.63
N ILE A 185 -1.91 -13.23 2.67
CA ILE A 185 -2.87 -13.49 1.60
C ILE A 185 -2.97 -12.21 0.78
N GLN A 186 -2.79 -12.34 -0.52
CA GLN A 186 -3.03 -11.26 -1.47
C GLN A 186 -4.09 -11.67 -2.47
N THR A 187 -5.06 -10.78 -2.66
CA THR A 187 -6.17 -10.94 -3.61
C THR A 187 -6.20 -9.74 -4.53
N THR A 188 -6.47 -9.98 -5.80
CA THR A 188 -6.66 -8.87 -6.74
C THR A 188 -7.92 -9.07 -7.58
N PHE A 189 -8.35 -7.99 -8.20
CA PHE A 189 -9.48 -7.98 -9.12
C PHE A 189 -9.08 -7.30 -10.42
N GLU A 190 -9.91 -7.49 -11.44
CA GLU A 190 -9.74 -6.79 -12.71
C GLU A 190 -9.84 -5.27 -12.53
N LEU A 191 -9.08 -4.53 -13.33
CA LEU A 191 -9.11 -3.05 -13.35
C LEU A 191 -10.55 -2.51 -13.46
N LYS A 192 -11.41 -3.19 -14.23
CA LYS A 192 -12.82 -2.83 -14.38
C LYS A 192 -13.54 -2.84 -13.03
N LYS A 193 -13.32 -3.86 -12.21
CA LYS A 193 -13.92 -4.00 -10.88
C LYS A 193 -13.51 -2.85 -9.94
N TYR A 194 -12.22 -2.53 -9.86
CA TYR A 194 -11.75 -1.40 -9.05
C TYR A 194 -12.40 -0.08 -9.51
N LYS A 195 -12.53 0.14 -10.81
CA LYS A 195 -13.21 1.34 -11.35
C LYS A 195 -14.71 1.38 -11.00
N GLU A 196 -15.39 0.24 -11.00
CA GLU A 196 -16.80 0.13 -10.60
C GLU A 196 -16.97 0.46 -9.12
N LEU A 197 -16.12 -0.10 -8.25
CA LEU A 197 -16.15 0.14 -6.81
C LEU A 197 -15.83 1.62 -6.48
N LEU A 198 -14.80 2.21 -7.08
CA LEU A 198 -14.49 3.63 -6.95
C LEU A 198 -15.69 4.50 -7.36
N ASN A 199 -16.29 4.16 -8.51
CA ASN A 199 -17.43 4.91 -9.05
C ASN A 199 -18.65 4.85 -8.13
N SER A 200 -18.90 3.71 -7.46
CA SER A 200 -19.99 3.55 -6.49
C SER A 200 -19.80 4.41 -5.24
N GLU A 201 -18.56 4.72 -4.89
CA GLU A 201 -18.20 5.58 -3.77
C GLU A 201 -17.92 7.04 -4.19
N ASN A 202 -18.42 7.49 -5.34
CA ASN A 202 -18.25 8.86 -5.85
C ASN A 202 -16.79 9.29 -6.04
N ILE A 203 -15.92 8.34 -6.34
CA ILE A 203 -14.52 8.59 -6.70
C ILE A 203 -14.37 8.40 -8.21
N LYS A 204 -13.69 9.35 -8.87
CA LYS A 204 -13.43 9.34 -10.31
C LYS A 204 -11.95 9.11 -10.59
N VAL A 205 -11.65 8.22 -11.53
CA VAL A 205 -10.29 8.00 -12.00
C VAL A 205 -9.89 9.10 -12.98
N LEU A 206 -8.82 9.82 -12.66
CA LEU A 206 -8.18 10.83 -13.51
C LEU A 206 -7.13 10.23 -14.43
N LYS A 207 -6.34 9.29 -13.91
CA LYS A 207 -5.23 8.67 -14.61
C LYS A 207 -5.12 7.20 -14.25
N THR A 208 -4.88 6.38 -15.24
CA THR A 208 -4.46 4.99 -15.11
C THR A 208 -3.02 4.89 -15.63
N LYS A 209 -2.10 4.38 -14.82
CA LYS A 209 -0.74 4.04 -15.22
C LYS A 209 -0.57 2.53 -15.07
N VAL A 210 -0.38 1.86 -16.19
CA VAL A 210 -0.14 0.41 -16.23
C VAL A 210 1.36 0.17 -16.23
N LEU A 211 1.82 -0.67 -15.33
CA LEU A 211 3.18 -1.20 -15.26
C LEU A 211 3.13 -2.71 -15.55
N ASP A 212 4.28 -3.37 -15.57
CA ASP A 212 4.34 -4.80 -15.89
C ASP A 212 3.58 -5.65 -14.85
N GLU A 213 3.71 -5.33 -13.57
CA GLU A 213 3.16 -6.09 -12.45
C GLU A 213 1.85 -5.54 -11.89
N ARG A 214 1.63 -4.23 -12.03
CA ARG A 214 0.58 -3.49 -11.32
C ARG A 214 -0.06 -2.37 -12.13
N VAL A 215 -1.16 -1.88 -11.60
CA VAL A 215 -1.83 -0.68 -12.11
C VAL A 215 -1.89 0.36 -11.01
N ILE A 216 -1.44 1.58 -11.30
CA ILE A 216 -1.57 2.73 -10.41
C ILE A 216 -2.72 3.60 -10.90
N LEU A 217 -3.63 3.94 -10.00
CA LEU A 217 -4.75 4.85 -10.26
C LEU A 217 -4.56 6.17 -9.51
N VAL A 218 -4.78 7.27 -10.22
CA VAL A 218 -4.92 8.61 -9.64
C VAL A 218 -6.37 8.99 -9.72
N CYS A 219 -6.93 9.37 -8.60
CA CYS A 219 -8.36 9.59 -8.44
C CYS A 219 -8.64 10.96 -7.79
N GLU A 220 -9.85 11.46 -8.03
CA GLU A 220 -10.41 12.63 -7.37
C GLU A 220 -11.83 12.34 -6.89
N ARG A 221 -12.31 13.14 -5.94
CA ARG A 221 -13.72 13.13 -5.55
C ARG A 221 -14.57 13.67 -6.71
N LYS A 222 -15.69 13.01 -7.04
CA LYS A 222 -16.63 13.56 -8.00
C LYS A 222 -17.24 14.85 -7.47
N SER A 223 -17.35 15.84 -8.33
CA SER A 223 -18.19 17.02 -8.07
C SER A 223 -19.66 16.59 -8.11
N ASN A 224 -20.41 16.94 -7.11
CA ASN A 224 -21.87 16.83 -7.13
C ASN A 224 -22.44 17.76 -8.20
#